data_1a604bde2d541aaac8dc71adcd895d65
#
_entry.id   1a604bde2d541aaac8dc71adcd895d65
#
_cell.length_a   1.000
_cell.length_b   1.000
_cell.length_c   1.000
_cell.angle_alpha   90.00
_cell.angle_beta   90.00
_cell.angle_gamma   90.00
#
_symmetry.space_group_name_H-M   'P 1'
#
loop_
_entity.id
_entity.type
_entity.pdbx_description
1 polymer ?
#
loop_
_entity_poly.entity_id
_entity_poly.type
_entity_poly.pdbx_seq_one_letter_code
_entity_poly.pdbx_strand_id
1 'polypeptide(L)'
;PENDGLGFTDKWNMGWMHDFCEYMKLDPLYRKGNHYAMTFAMSYNDSENYILPLSHDEVVHLKCSMVNKMPGYTADKYANLRVGYTYMFGHSGKKLLFMGQDFGQEREWSEERELDWYLLGEKLNQGVHTYVKELLELYRKYPAMYEIDNTWDGFEWMNADDAEHSTYCFVRKCSSGKNNLLFVLNMTPMKWENYTVPVPKKKKYKLLLNSDEERFGGWGNEIPAEIMAEKKPYHYKDYSISFDLPPYGAAVFLF
;
A
#
# COMPACT_ATOMS: atom_id res chain seq x y z
N PRO A 1 -1.49 -6.06 25.81
CA PRO A 1 -1.06 -7.37 26.30
C PRO A 1 -0.36 -7.31 27.67
N GLU A 2 0.19 -6.18 28.08
CA GLU A 2 1.05 -6.08 29.26
C GLU A 2 0.30 -6.02 30.61
N ASN A 3 -0.97 -5.62 30.63
CA ASN A 3 -1.76 -5.47 31.85
C ASN A 3 -3.05 -6.28 31.77
N ASP A 4 -3.06 -7.47 32.38
CA ASP A 4 -4.24 -8.35 32.54
C ASP A 4 -4.98 -8.75 31.25
N GLY A 5 -4.28 -8.76 30.12
CA GLY A 5 -4.80 -9.27 28.86
C GLY A 5 -4.94 -10.80 28.85
N LEU A 6 -5.69 -11.34 27.87
CA LEU A 6 -5.91 -12.78 27.69
C LEU A 6 -4.67 -13.57 27.21
N GLY A 7 -3.49 -12.93 27.15
CA GLY A 7 -2.23 -13.55 26.75
C GLY A 7 -1.95 -13.54 25.24
N PHE A 8 -2.75 -12.83 24.45
CA PHE A 8 -2.45 -12.59 23.02
C PHE A 8 -1.45 -11.44 22.86
N THR A 9 -0.54 -11.58 21.90
CA THR A 9 0.50 -10.58 21.61
C THR A 9 0.06 -9.54 20.59
N ASP A 10 -0.82 -9.92 19.69
CA ASP A 10 -1.25 -9.09 18.56
C ASP A 10 -2.77 -8.98 18.50
N LYS A 11 -3.25 -7.87 17.95
CA LYS A 11 -4.67 -7.55 17.81
C LYS A 11 -5.00 -7.20 16.35
N TRP A 12 -6.08 -7.73 15.83
CA TRP A 12 -6.59 -7.32 14.52
C TRP A 12 -7.05 -5.86 14.56
N ASN A 13 -6.50 -5.04 13.68
CA ASN A 13 -6.91 -3.64 13.52
C ASN A 13 -8.16 -3.55 12.64
N MET A 14 -9.31 -3.80 13.25
CA MET A 14 -10.60 -3.76 12.53
C MET A 14 -10.94 -2.33 12.09
N GLY A 15 -10.50 -1.30 12.85
CA GLY A 15 -10.66 0.10 12.48
C GLY A 15 -9.94 0.43 11.18
N TRP A 16 -8.65 0.07 11.09
CA TRP A 16 -7.88 0.23 9.85
C TRP A 16 -8.52 -0.51 8.67
N MET A 17 -8.96 -1.75 8.89
CA MET A 17 -9.60 -2.56 7.85
C MET A 17 -10.84 -1.87 7.31
N HIS A 18 -11.70 -1.37 8.21
CA HIS A 18 -12.92 -0.66 7.82
C HIS A 18 -12.59 0.61 7.02
N ASP A 19 -11.74 1.47 7.56
CA ASP A 19 -11.34 2.73 6.91
C ASP A 19 -10.70 2.49 5.54
N PHE A 20 -9.81 1.51 5.44
CA PHE A 20 -9.18 1.09 4.20
C PHE A 20 -10.20 0.62 3.18
N CYS A 21 -11.10 -0.31 3.54
CA CYS A 21 -12.09 -0.85 2.62
C CYS A 21 -13.08 0.22 2.16
N GLU A 22 -13.56 1.08 3.07
CA GLU A 22 -14.47 2.17 2.71
C GLU A 22 -13.80 3.19 1.78
N TYR A 23 -12.55 3.58 2.07
CA TYR A 23 -11.79 4.47 1.20
C TYR A 23 -11.57 3.87 -0.20
N MET A 24 -11.17 2.60 -0.27
CA MET A 24 -10.85 1.95 -1.54
C MET A 24 -12.09 1.75 -2.43
N LYS A 25 -13.29 1.63 -1.86
CA LYS A 25 -14.57 1.58 -2.60
C LYS A 25 -14.97 2.91 -3.21
N LEU A 26 -14.48 4.03 -2.70
CA LEU A 26 -14.89 5.36 -3.17
C LEU A 26 -14.51 5.56 -4.63
N ASP A 27 -15.42 6.17 -5.39
CA ASP A 27 -15.05 6.80 -6.65
C ASP A 27 -13.89 7.79 -6.38
N PRO A 28 -12.84 7.80 -7.19
CA PRO A 28 -11.66 8.66 -6.98
C PRO A 28 -11.97 10.14 -6.77
N LEU A 29 -13.06 10.65 -7.35
CA LEU A 29 -13.53 12.02 -7.15
C LEU A 29 -13.83 12.38 -5.68
N TYR A 30 -14.23 11.40 -4.89
CA TYR A 30 -14.56 11.59 -3.47
C TYR A 30 -13.41 11.27 -2.53
N ARG A 31 -12.29 10.70 -3.03
CA ARG A 31 -11.15 10.30 -2.20
C ARG A 31 -10.50 11.48 -1.48
N LYS A 32 -10.41 12.64 -2.14
CA LYS A 32 -9.84 13.84 -1.52
C LYS A 32 -10.60 14.26 -0.25
N GLY A 33 -11.92 14.18 -0.24
CA GLY A 33 -12.76 14.49 0.93
C GLY A 33 -12.67 13.47 2.06
N ASN A 34 -12.10 12.29 1.79
CA ASN A 34 -11.96 11.17 2.73
C ASN A 34 -10.49 10.79 2.98
N HIS A 35 -9.56 11.67 2.62
CA HIS A 35 -8.12 11.43 2.70
C HIS A 35 -7.65 10.95 4.08
N TYR A 36 -8.25 11.50 5.13
CA TYR A 36 -7.92 11.18 6.52
C TYR A 36 -8.18 9.70 6.89
N ALA A 37 -9.10 9.01 6.24
CA ALA A 37 -9.36 7.60 6.51
C ALA A 37 -8.09 6.72 6.36
N MET A 38 -7.22 7.07 5.42
CA MET A 38 -5.98 6.32 5.19
C MET A 38 -4.84 6.70 6.16
N THR A 39 -4.91 7.84 6.83
CA THR A 39 -3.84 8.30 7.73
C THR A 39 -4.19 8.11 9.20
N PHE A 40 -5.48 7.95 9.53
CA PHE A 40 -5.98 7.91 10.90
C PHE A 40 -5.40 6.79 11.76
N ALA A 41 -5.21 5.61 11.19
CA ALA A 41 -4.73 4.45 11.95
C ALA A 41 -3.36 4.69 12.61
N MET A 42 -2.52 5.55 12.02
CA MET A 42 -1.24 5.91 12.64
C MET A 42 -1.38 6.72 13.93
N SER A 43 -2.52 7.39 14.17
CA SER A 43 -2.75 8.17 15.39
C SER A 43 -2.84 7.32 16.66
N TYR A 44 -3.10 6.02 16.53
CA TYR A 44 -3.20 5.07 17.65
C TYR A 44 -2.31 3.83 17.49
N ASN A 45 -1.39 3.85 16.49
CA ASN A 45 -0.56 2.69 16.13
C ASN A 45 0.33 2.16 17.27
N ASP A 46 0.71 3.03 18.22
CA ASP A 46 1.55 2.69 19.36
C ASP A 46 0.76 2.16 20.58
N SER A 47 -0.56 2.08 20.48
CA SER A 47 -1.41 1.59 21.58
C SER A 47 -1.43 0.07 21.70
N GLU A 48 -1.19 -0.68 20.63
CA GLU A 48 -1.24 -2.13 20.57
C GLU A 48 -0.28 -2.67 19.50
N ASN A 49 -0.01 -3.97 19.52
CA ASN A 49 0.63 -4.65 18.38
C ASN A 49 -0.44 -5.03 17.36
N TYR A 50 -0.46 -4.34 16.23
CA TYR A 50 -1.52 -4.53 15.26
C TYR A 50 -1.18 -5.49 14.13
N ILE A 51 -2.18 -6.30 13.74
CA ILE A 51 -2.25 -6.98 12.45
C ILE A 51 -3.27 -6.21 11.60
N LEU A 52 -2.93 -5.91 10.36
CA LEU A 52 -3.81 -5.30 9.37
C LEU A 52 -4.56 -6.42 8.63
N PRO A 53 -5.83 -6.71 8.98
CA PRO A 53 -6.53 -7.87 8.44
C PRO A 53 -7.36 -7.49 7.22
N LEU A 54 -7.08 -8.08 6.07
CA LEU A 54 -8.08 -8.23 5.01
C LEU A 54 -8.60 -9.66 5.10
N SER A 55 -9.51 -9.89 6.07
CA SER A 55 -10.02 -11.21 6.43
C SER A 55 -11.20 -11.65 5.56
N HIS A 56 -11.76 -12.84 5.87
CA HIS A 56 -12.97 -13.35 5.24
C HIS A 56 -14.16 -12.40 5.42
N ASP A 57 -14.25 -11.70 6.54
CA ASP A 57 -15.36 -10.79 6.86
C ASP A 57 -15.61 -9.73 5.78
N GLU A 58 -14.58 -9.39 5.01
CA GLU A 58 -14.67 -8.37 3.96
C GLU A 58 -14.95 -8.92 2.57
N VAL A 59 -15.03 -10.26 2.40
CA VAL A 59 -15.21 -10.88 1.08
C VAL A 59 -16.35 -11.91 1.04
N VAL A 60 -17.30 -11.78 1.96
CA VAL A 60 -18.50 -12.63 2.09
C VAL A 60 -19.77 -11.80 2.27
N HIS A 61 -20.93 -12.42 2.16
CA HIS A 61 -22.24 -11.85 2.51
C HIS A 61 -22.57 -10.53 1.79
N LEU A 62 -22.43 -10.51 0.46
CA LEU A 62 -22.74 -9.37 -0.42
C LEU A 62 -21.81 -8.15 -0.22
N LYS A 63 -20.62 -8.36 0.33
CA LYS A 63 -19.60 -7.31 0.47
C LYS A 63 -18.67 -7.20 -0.74
N CYS A 64 -18.83 -8.04 -1.75
CA CYS A 64 -17.95 -8.22 -2.90
C CYS A 64 -16.57 -8.79 -2.57
N SER A 65 -15.90 -9.36 -3.58
CA SER A 65 -14.47 -9.70 -3.46
C SER A 65 -13.62 -8.43 -3.39
N MET A 66 -12.36 -8.53 -2.96
CA MET A 66 -11.50 -7.35 -2.84
C MET A 66 -11.33 -6.59 -4.16
N VAL A 67 -11.13 -7.30 -5.27
CA VAL A 67 -11.01 -6.64 -6.58
C VAL A 67 -12.32 -5.98 -7.01
N ASN A 68 -13.47 -6.56 -6.68
CA ASN A 68 -14.77 -6.01 -7.05
C ASN A 68 -15.27 -4.89 -6.13
N LYS A 69 -14.61 -4.66 -4.98
CA LYS A 69 -14.80 -3.42 -4.22
C LYS A 69 -14.21 -2.20 -4.92
N MET A 70 -13.20 -2.40 -5.76
CA MET A 70 -12.49 -1.30 -6.41
C MET A 70 -13.36 -0.66 -7.50
N PRO A 71 -13.39 0.69 -7.59
CA PRO A 71 -14.14 1.42 -8.62
C PRO A 71 -13.43 1.36 -9.98
N GLY A 72 -14.16 1.73 -11.02
CA GLY A 72 -13.64 1.87 -12.37
C GLY A 72 -13.85 0.64 -13.25
N TYR A 73 -13.22 0.66 -14.41
CA TYR A 73 -13.21 -0.46 -15.36
C TYR A 73 -12.32 -1.58 -14.86
N THR A 74 -12.35 -2.73 -15.54
CA THR A 74 -11.59 -3.93 -15.10
C THR A 74 -10.12 -3.62 -14.82
N ALA A 75 -9.40 -2.96 -15.74
CA ALA A 75 -7.99 -2.62 -15.54
C ALA A 75 -7.79 -1.68 -14.33
N ASP A 76 -8.68 -0.70 -14.13
CA ASP A 76 -8.64 0.22 -13.00
C ASP A 76 -8.79 -0.51 -11.66
N LYS A 77 -9.71 -1.48 -11.59
CA LYS A 77 -9.92 -2.30 -10.39
C LYS A 77 -8.65 -3.02 -9.95
N TYR A 78 -7.96 -3.65 -10.91
CA TYR A 78 -6.72 -4.36 -10.63
C TYR A 78 -5.57 -3.40 -10.27
N ALA A 79 -5.50 -2.22 -10.90
CA ALA A 79 -4.53 -1.19 -10.54
C ALA A 79 -4.80 -0.63 -9.14
N ASN A 80 -6.07 -0.34 -8.80
CA ASN A 80 -6.46 0.04 -7.43
C ASN A 80 -6.08 -1.04 -6.41
N LEU A 81 -6.29 -2.32 -6.73
CA LEU A 81 -5.94 -3.42 -5.84
C LEU A 81 -4.43 -3.44 -5.58
N ARG A 82 -3.59 -3.27 -6.61
CA ARG A 82 -2.13 -3.23 -6.45
C ARG A 82 -1.67 -2.05 -5.59
N VAL A 83 -2.18 -0.85 -5.82
CA VAL A 83 -1.80 0.32 -5.00
C VAL A 83 -2.29 0.16 -3.56
N GLY A 84 -3.50 -0.38 -3.36
CA GLY A 84 -4.05 -0.67 -2.02
C GLY A 84 -3.19 -1.70 -1.27
N TYR A 85 -2.76 -2.76 -1.92
CA TYR A 85 -1.87 -3.75 -1.31
C TYR A 85 -0.50 -3.15 -1.00
N THR A 86 0.04 -2.28 -1.85
CA THR A 86 1.30 -1.59 -1.53
C THR A 86 1.16 -0.71 -0.30
N TYR A 87 0.04 0.01 -0.18
CA TYR A 87 -0.26 0.78 1.03
C TYR A 87 -0.30 -0.13 2.26
N MET A 88 -1.06 -1.23 2.22
CA MET A 88 -1.16 -2.20 3.31
C MET A 88 0.21 -2.74 3.70
N PHE A 89 1.02 -3.19 2.73
CA PHE A 89 2.34 -3.75 3.00
C PHE A 89 3.33 -2.72 3.55
N GLY A 90 3.25 -1.47 3.09
CA GLY A 90 4.07 -0.38 3.58
C GLY A 90 3.64 0.18 4.95
N HIS A 91 2.36 0.13 5.29
CA HIS A 91 1.85 0.64 6.57
C HIS A 91 2.42 -0.14 7.77
N SER A 92 2.47 0.47 8.93
CA SER A 92 2.85 -0.21 10.19
C SER A 92 1.84 -1.30 10.56
N GLY A 93 2.31 -2.36 11.21
CA GLY A 93 1.53 -3.54 11.59
C GLY A 93 1.80 -4.76 10.74
N LYS A 94 1.50 -5.96 11.24
CA LYS A 94 1.61 -7.23 10.51
C LYS A 94 0.51 -7.33 9.45
N LYS A 95 0.66 -8.24 8.48
CA LYS A 95 -0.22 -8.33 7.30
C LYS A 95 -1.01 -9.62 7.30
N LEU A 96 -2.29 -9.52 6.96
CA LEU A 96 -3.13 -10.69 6.73
C LEU A 96 -3.92 -10.48 5.43
N LEU A 97 -3.64 -11.31 4.42
CA LEU A 97 -4.48 -11.49 3.24
C LEU A 97 -5.21 -12.81 3.34
N PHE A 98 -6.52 -12.80 3.19
CA PHE A 98 -7.31 -14.02 3.15
C PHE A 98 -7.20 -14.71 1.79
N MET A 99 -7.39 -16.02 1.76
CA MET A 99 -7.20 -16.87 0.58
C MET A 99 -7.96 -16.38 -0.66
N GLY A 100 -7.29 -16.38 -1.80
CA GLY A 100 -7.81 -15.89 -3.07
C GLY A 100 -7.58 -14.39 -3.32
N GLN A 101 -7.30 -13.60 -2.28
CA GLN A 101 -7.00 -12.17 -2.45
C GLN A 101 -5.64 -11.94 -3.11
N ASP A 102 -4.71 -12.84 -2.95
CA ASP A 102 -3.37 -12.82 -3.52
C ASP A 102 -3.34 -12.95 -5.05
N PHE A 103 -4.42 -13.44 -5.66
CA PHE A 103 -4.58 -13.47 -7.12
C PHE A 103 -5.83 -12.73 -7.63
N GLY A 104 -6.46 -11.93 -6.78
CA GLY A 104 -7.62 -11.11 -7.16
C GLY A 104 -8.84 -11.94 -7.53
N GLN A 105 -9.19 -12.95 -6.70
CA GLN A 105 -10.43 -13.72 -6.90
C GLN A 105 -11.62 -12.79 -7.08
N GLU A 106 -12.44 -13.03 -8.11
CA GLU A 106 -13.54 -12.14 -8.49
C GLU A 106 -14.85 -12.44 -7.77
N ARG A 107 -15.10 -13.69 -7.42
CA ARG A 107 -16.26 -14.07 -6.61
C ARG A 107 -15.97 -13.90 -5.13
N GLU A 108 -17.01 -13.64 -4.36
CA GLU A 108 -16.93 -13.74 -2.90
C GLU A 108 -16.48 -15.13 -2.47
N TRP A 109 -15.75 -15.19 -1.38
CA TRP A 109 -15.36 -16.47 -0.78
C TRP A 109 -16.57 -17.22 -0.25
N SER A 110 -16.52 -18.54 -0.31
CA SER A 110 -17.52 -19.43 0.26
C SER A 110 -16.86 -20.74 0.67
N GLU A 111 -17.24 -21.28 1.82
CA GLU A 111 -16.83 -22.58 2.31
C GLU A 111 -17.41 -23.75 1.49
N GLU A 112 -18.44 -23.49 0.69
CA GLU A 112 -19.12 -24.52 -0.12
C GLU A 112 -18.40 -24.84 -1.43
N ARG A 113 -17.35 -24.10 -1.77
CA ARG A 113 -16.63 -24.26 -3.04
C ARG A 113 -15.15 -23.94 -2.90
N GLU A 114 -14.35 -24.51 -3.79
CA GLU A 114 -12.94 -24.16 -3.93
C GLU A 114 -12.75 -22.74 -4.49
N LEU A 115 -11.53 -22.20 -4.37
CA LEU A 115 -11.12 -20.95 -4.98
C LEU A 115 -11.14 -21.07 -6.51
N ASP A 116 -11.27 -19.93 -7.18
CA ASP A 116 -11.34 -19.84 -8.64
C ASP A 116 -9.94 -19.95 -9.27
N TRP A 117 -9.26 -21.09 -9.06
CA TRP A 117 -7.88 -21.33 -9.52
C TRP A 117 -7.67 -21.10 -11.01
N TYR A 118 -8.71 -21.24 -11.84
CA TYR A 118 -8.65 -20.96 -13.27
C TYR A 118 -8.29 -19.52 -13.58
N LEU A 119 -8.57 -18.57 -12.68
CA LEU A 119 -8.22 -17.16 -12.81
C LEU A 119 -6.70 -16.93 -12.88
N LEU A 120 -5.88 -17.85 -12.38
CA LEU A 120 -4.42 -17.77 -12.55
C LEU A 120 -3.97 -17.88 -14.01
N GLY A 121 -4.85 -18.32 -14.91
CA GLY A 121 -4.66 -18.26 -16.36
C GLY A 121 -4.98 -16.90 -16.98
N GLU A 122 -5.68 -16.02 -16.26
CA GLU A 122 -6.07 -14.71 -16.74
C GLU A 122 -4.96 -13.66 -16.48
N LYS A 123 -4.68 -12.82 -17.48
CA LYS A 123 -3.54 -11.88 -17.44
C LYS A 123 -3.52 -10.98 -16.20
N LEU A 124 -4.66 -10.38 -15.83
CA LEU A 124 -4.72 -9.44 -14.73
C LEU A 124 -4.59 -10.14 -13.37
N ASN A 125 -5.19 -11.31 -13.20
CA ASN A 125 -5.09 -12.12 -12.00
C ASN A 125 -3.66 -12.65 -11.80
N GLN A 126 -3.04 -13.16 -12.88
CA GLN A 126 -1.63 -13.57 -12.84
C GLN A 126 -0.71 -12.38 -12.50
N GLY A 127 -1.03 -11.19 -13.04
CA GLY A 127 -0.32 -9.96 -12.73
C GLY A 127 -0.38 -9.60 -11.24
N VAL A 128 -1.57 -9.63 -10.63
CA VAL A 128 -1.74 -9.41 -9.18
C VAL A 128 -1.01 -10.47 -8.37
N HIS A 129 -1.12 -11.74 -8.74
CA HIS A 129 -0.41 -12.82 -8.05
C HIS A 129 1.11 -12.62 -8.08
N THR A 130 1.66 -12.25 -9.23
CA THR A 130 3.08 -11.90 -9.37
C THR A 130 3.43 -10.70 -8.50
N TYR A 131 2.56 -9.69 -8.47
CA TYR A 131 2.74 -8.49 -7.67
C TYR A 131 2.77 -8.78 -6.15
N VAL A 132 1.85 -9.60 -5.66
CA VAL A 132 1.82 -10.00 -4.25
C VAL A 132 3.07 -10.80 -3.86
N LYS A 133 3.57 -11.66 -4.75
CA LYS A 133 4.87 -12.34 -4.54
C LYS A 133 6.02 -11.34 -4.36
N GLU A 134 6.12 -10.33 -5.22
CA GLU A 134 7.14 -9.27 -5.10
C GLU A 134 7.00 -8.49 -3.78
N LEU A 135 5.77 -8.14 -3.37
CA LEU A 135 5.53 -7.49 -2.07
C LEU A 135 5.99 -8.37 -0.90
N LEU A 136 5.71 -9.67 -0.93
CA LEU A 136 6.15 -10.62 0.08
C LEU A 136 7.67 -10.79 0.10
N GLU A 137 8.32 -10.80 -1.06
CA GLU A 137 9.78 -10.82 -1.16
C GLU A 137 10.41 -9.55 -0.58
N LEU A 138 9.87 -8.37 -0.90
CA LEU A 138 10.29 -7.11 -0.29
C LEU A 138 10.10 -7.13 1.22
N TYR A 139 8.93 -7.60 1.69
CA TYR A 139 8.62 -7.70 3.10
C TYR A 139 9.63 -8.57 3.85
N ARG A 140 10.00 -9.72 3.30
CA ARG A 140 10.99 -10.62 3.90
C ARG A 140 12.42 -10.08 3.83
N LYS A 141 12.75 -9.36 2.75
CA LYS A 141 14.11 -8.90 2.47
C LYS A 141 14.51 -7.66 3.26
N TYR A 142 13.56 -6.74 3.50
CA TYR A 142 13.86 -5.45 4.11
C TYR A 142 13.27 -5.34 5.53
N PRO A 143 14.12 -5.36 6.58
CA PRO A 143 13.67 -5.20 7.98
C PRO A 143 12.82 -3.96 8.21
N ALA A 144 13.03 -2.89 7.44
CA ALA A 144 12.19 -1.69 7.48
C ALA A 144 10.68 -1.98 7.28
N MET A 145 10.30 -3.12 6.69
CA MET A 145 8.90 -3.49 6.48
C MET A 145 8.22 -4.08 7.73
N TYR A 146 8.98 -4.60 8.71
CA TYR A 146 8.41 -5.40 9.80
C TYR A 146 9.10 -5.28 11.16
N GLU A 147 10.31 -4.69 11.22
CA GLU A 147 11.12 -4.72 12.45
C GLU A 147 10.57 -3.78 13.52
N ILE A 148 10.15 -2.58 13.11
CA ILE A 148 9.60 -1.56 13.99
C ILE A 148 8.18 -1.20 13.51
N ASP A 149 7.20 -1.97 13.97
CA ASP A 149 5.80 -1.83 13.53
C ASP A 149 4.91 -1.07 14.53
N ASN A 150 5.34 -0.93 15.79
CA ASN A 150 4.46 -0.48 16.87
C ASN A 150 4.79 0.93 17.36
N THR A 151 5.78 1.58 16.78
CA THR A 151 6.20 2.93 17.16
C THR A 151 6.48 3.82 15.96
N TRP A 152 6.45 5.12 16.17
CA TRP A 152 6.79 6.12 15.16
C TRP A 152 8.27 6.07 14.73
N ASP A 153 9.15 5.38 15.46
CA ASP A 153 10.55 5.19 15.05
C ASP A 153 10.67 4.43 13.73
N GLY A 154 9.73 3.52 13.46
CA GLY A 154 9.68 2.71 12.23
C GLY A 154 8.91 3.34 11.08
N PHE A 155 8.18 4.44 11.33
CA PHE A 155 7.29 5.06 10.34
C PHE A 155 7.41 6.59 10.37
N GLU A 156 7.42 7.22 9.20
CA GLU A 156 7.41 8.67 9.11
C GLU A 156 6.63 9.11 7.86
N TRP A 157 5.58 9.90 8.06
CA TRP A 157 4.93 10.57 6.95
C TRP A 157 5.88 11.57 6.29
N MET A 158 6.03 11.48 4.98
CA MET A 158 6.72 12.50 4.20
C MET A 158 5.75 13.55 3.69
N ASN A 159 4.56 13.11 3.27
CA ASN A 159 3.42 13.94 2.93
C ASN A 159 2.14 13.16 3.25
N ALA A 160 1.46 13.54 4.33
CA ALA A 160 0.20 12.94 4.79
C ALA A 160 -1.04 13.72 4.32
N ASP A 161 -0.85 14.94 3.80
CA ASP A 161 -1.94 15.94 3.66
C ASP A 161 -2.24 16.31 2.20
N ASP A 162 -1.68 15.59 1.22
CA ASP A 162 -1.93 15.85 -0.20
C ASP A 162 -3.27 15.27 -0.67
N ALA A 163 -4.34 15.77 -0.07
CA ALA A 163 -5.69 15.35 -0.38
C ALA A 163 -6.11 15.72 -1.82
N GLU A 164 -5.64 16.85 -2.34
CA GLU A 164 -5.98 17.29 -3.70
C GLU A 164 -5.52 16.30 -4.77
N HIS A 165 -4.34 15.69 -4.58
CA HIS A 165 -3.85 14.65 -5.47
C HIS A 165 -4.25 13.23 -5.01
N SER A 166 -4.84 13.08 -3.81
CA SER A 166 -5.09 11.79 -3.17
C SER A 166 -3.85 10.87 -3.19
N THR A 167 -2.70 11.44 -2.83
CA THR A 167 -1.40 10.76 -2.77
C THR A 167 -0.93 10.61 -1.34
N TYR A 168 -0.18 9.54 -1.09
CA TYR A 168 0.39 9.26 0.23
C TYR A 168 1.88 8.98 0.08
N CYS A 169 2.70 9.67 0.89
CA CYS A 169 4.14 9.47 0.90
C CYS A 169 4.62 9.24 2.32
N PHE A 170 5.32 8.13 2.55
CA PHE A 170 5.88 7.79 3.85
C PHE A 170 7.15 6.98 3.76
N VAL A 171 7.90 6.97 4.84
CA VAL A 171 9.15 6.20 4.98
C VAL A 171 8.96 5.10 6.02
N ARG A 172 9.46 3.90 5.71
CA ARG A 172 9.68 2.82 6.67
C ARG A 172 11.15 2.76 7.03
N LYS A 173 11.40 2.60 8.32
CA LYS A 173 12.75 2.60 8.90
C LYS A 173 13.00 1.31 9.66
N CYS A 174 14.28 0.93 9.78
CA CYS A 174 14.71 -0.17 10.65
C CYS A 174 15.74 0.33 11.67
N SER A 175 16.00 -0.45 12.69
CA SER A 175 16.91 -0.10 13.80
C SER A 175 18.33 0.21 13.33
N SER A 176 18.79 -0.43 12.27
CA SER A 176 20.12 -0.16 11.69
C SER A 176 20.26 1.21 11.03
N GLY A 177 19.16 1.90 10.73
CA GLY A 177 19.13 3.15 9.98
C GLY A 177 19.61 3.03 8.52
N LYS A 178 19.85 1.81 8.04
CA LYS A 178 20.24 1.49 6.65
C LYS A 178 19.09 0.79 5.94
N ASN A 179 19.06 0.93 4.60
CA ASN A 179 18.01 0.26 3.81
C ASN A 179 16.58 0.67 4.20
N ASN A 180 16.38 1.96 4.43
CA ASN A 180 15.05 2.51 4.61
C ASN A 180 14.29 2.52 3.29
N LEU A 181 12.98 2.47 3.36
CA LEU A 181 12.10 2.43 2.19
C LEU A 181 11.21 3.67 2.15
N LEU A 182 11.14 4.29 0.98
CA LEU A 182 10.18 5.36 0.68
C LEU A 182 9.05 4.77 -0.15
N PHE A 183 7.82 4.97 0.29
CA PHE A 183 6.59 4.62 -0.41
C PHE A 183 5.94 5.88 -0.96
N VAL A 184 5.56 5.85 -2.23
CA VAL A 184 4.83 6.93 -2.91
C VAL A 184 3.63 6.30 -3.63
N LEU A 185 2.43 6.75 -3.30
CA LEU A 185 1.18 6.13 -3.71
C LEU A 185 0.24 7.16 -4.34
N ASN A 186 -0.31 6.85 -5.50
CA ASN A 186 -1.33 7.62 -6.18
C ASN A 186 -2.65 6.84 -6.21
N MET A 187 -3.66 7.34 -5.52
CA MET A 187 -4.98 6.71 -5.42
C MET A 187 -5.97 7.23 -6.48
N THR A 188 -5.48 7.83 -7.58
CA THR A 188 -6.32 8.42 -8.63
C THR A 188 -6.03 7.84 -10.01
N PRO A 189 -6.96 7.92 -10.98
CA PRO A 189 -6.72 7.54 -12.37
C PRO A 189 -5.86 8.57 -13.13
N MET A 190 -5.41 9.62 -12.47
CA MET A 190 -4.59 10.66 -13.09
C MET A 190 -3.11 10.31 -12.99
N LYS A 191 -2.39 10.48 -14.09
CA LYS A 191 -0.92 10.53 -14.04
C LYS A 191 -0.49 11.90 -13.53
N TRP A 192 0.34 11.93 -12.51
CA TRP A 192 0.93 13.17 -12.00
C TRP A 192 2.32 13.36 -12.59
N GLU A 193 2.43 14.22 -13.61
CA GLU A 193 3.70 14.50 -14.25
C GLU A 193 4.62 15.32 -13.32
N ASN A 194 5.90 14.96 -13.29
CA ASN A 194 6.92 15.60 -12.47
C ASN A 194 6.48 15.81 -10.99
N TYR A 195 5.80 14.81 -10.44
CA TYR A 195 5.31 14.86 -9.06
C TYR A 195 6.47 14.95 -8.07
N THR A 196 6.45 15.98 -7.22
CA THR A 196 7.52 16.25 -6.25
C THR A 196 7.23 15.57 -4.91
N VAL A 197 8.18 14.77 -4.44
CA VAL A 197 8.11 14.01 -3.19
C VAL A 197 9.16 14.52 -2.21
N PRO A 198 8.76 14.97 -1.00
CA PRO A 198 9.72 15.35 0.02
C PRO A 198 10.47 14.11 0.53
N VAL A 199 11.77 14.25 0.78
CA VAL A 199 12.61 13.14 1.24
C VAL A 199 13.54 13.54 2.38
N PRO A 200 13.86 12.63 3.31
CA PRO A 200 14.57 12.98 4.54
C PRO A 200 16.08 13.21 4.35
N LYS A 201 16.67 12.73 3.26
CA LYS A 201 18.12 12.74 3.07
C LYS A 201 18.52 13.05 1.63
N LYS A 202 19.65 13.74 1.45
CA LYS A 202 20.30 13.91 0.15
C LYS A 202 21.02 12.62 -0.24
N LYS A 203 20.27 11.71 -0.82
CA LYS A 203 20.76 10.40 -1.26
C LYS A 203 20.21 10.04 -2.63
N LYS A 204 20.75 8.96 -3.19
CA LYS A 204 20.17 8.26 -4.32
C LYS A 204 19.03 7.38 -3.82
N TYR A 205 17.89 7.49 -4.46
CA TYR A 205 16.68 6.69 -4.24
C TYR A 205 16.59 5.66 -5.36
N LYS A 206 16.80 4.40 -5.02
CA LYS A 206 16.78 3.28 -5.98
C LYS A 206 15.38 2.66 -6.02
N LEU A 207 14.77 2.64 -7.20
CA LEU A 207 13.47 2.00 -7.40
C LEU A 207 13.59 0.49 -7.16
N LEU A 208 12.72 -0.04 -6.31
CA LEU A 208 12.60 -1.47 -6.04
C LEU A 208 11.32 -2.06 -6.66
N LEU A 209 10.25 -1.26 -6.71
CA LEU A 209 8.95 -1.72 -7.19
C LEU A 209 8.20 -0.56 -7.84
N ASN A 210 7.69 -0.79 -9.03
CA ASN A 210 6.69 0.03 -9.71
C ASN A 210 5.45 -0.83 -9.96
N SER A 211 4.32 -0.49 -9.34
CA SER A 211 3.08 -1.29 -9.46
C SER A 211 2.47 -1.26 -10.87
N ASP A 212 2.92 -0.34 -11.72
CA ASP A 212 2.39 -0.15 -13.06
C ASP A 212 3.19 -0.87 -14.16
N GLU A 213 4.16 -1.72 -13.78
CA GLU A 213 4.86 -2.56 -14.75
C GLU A 213 3.90 -3.53 -15.47
N GLU A 214 4.12 -3.75 -16.78
CA GLU A 214 3.27 -4.65 -17.60
C GLU A 214 3.21 -6.07 -17.05
N ARG A 215 4.28 -6.57 -16.42
CA ARG A 215 4.31 -7.91 -15.80
C ARG A 215 3.32 -8.08 -14.65
N PHE A 216 2.84 -6.98 -14.07
CA PHE A 216 1.80 -6.95 -13.04
C PHE A 216 0.41 -6.62 -13.60
N GLY A 217 0.28 -6.52 -14.93
CA GLY A 217 -0.95 -6.09 -15.60
C GLY A 217 -1.16 -4.57 -15.55
N GLY A 218 -0.08 -3.80 -15.36
CA GLY A 218 -0.07 -2.35 -15.45
C GLY A 218 -0.02 -1.83 -16.88
N TRP A 219 -0.07 -0.51 -17.03
CA TRP A 219 -0.01 0.18 -18.33
C TRP A 219 1.43 0.43 -18.82
N GLY A 220 2.45 0.09 -18.02
CA GLY A 220 3.85 0.21 -18.38
C GLY A 220 4.42 1.63 -18.30
N ASN A 221 3.84 2.51 -17.45
CA ASN A 221 4.45 3.80 -17.19
C ASN A 221 5.79 3.61 -16.48
N GLU A 222 6.85 4.17 -17.07
CA GLU A 222 8.19 4.04 -16.54
C GLU A 222 8.45 5.02 -15.40
N ILE A 223 9.18 4.54 -14.38
CA ILE A 223 9.76 5.36 -13.31
C ILE A 223 11.28 5.18 -13.39
N PRO A 224 12.10 6.25 -13.26
CA PRO A 224 13.55 6.12 -13.29
C PRO A 224 14.07 5.12 -12.25
N ALA A 225 14.95 4.21 -12.66
CA ALA A 225 15.53 3.18 -11.78
C ALA A 225 16.26 3.78 -10.56
N GLU A 226 16.81 4.97 -10.70
CA GLU A 226 17.50 5.70 -9.63
C GLU A 226 17.24 7.21 -9.77
N ILE A 227 16.94 7.87 -8.66
CA ILE A 227 16.71 9.32 -8.61
C ILE A 227 17.61 9.91 -7.53
N MET A 228 18.41 10.91 -7.86
CA MET A 228 19.20 11.66 -6.88
C MET A 228 18.37 12.78 -6.26
N ALA A 229 18.30 12.83 -4.93
CA ALA A 229 17.60 13.90 -4.25
C ALA A 229 18.28 15.26 -4.46
N GLU A 230 17.48 16.26 -4.77
CA GLU A 230 17.89 17.64 -4.95
C GLU A 230 17.71 18.44 -3.66
N LYS A 231 18.53 19.51 -3.48
CA LYS A 231 18.34 20.48 -2.42
C LYS A 231 17.21 21.45 -2.83
N LYS A 232 15.99 20.94 -2.81
CA LYS A 232 14.76 21.67 -3.12
C LYS A 232 13.78 21.41 -1.98
N PRO A 233 13.64 22.36 -1.02
CA PRO A 233 12.77 22.19 0.13
C PRO A 233 11.31 21.99 -0.29
N TYR A 234 10.65 20.98 0.33
CA TYR A 234 9.25 20.68 0.11
C TYR A 234 8.66 19.99 1.34
N HIS A 235 7.47 20.38 1.80
CA HIS A 235 6.77 19.80 2.97
C HIS A 235 7.68 19.57 4.20
N TYR A 236 8.35 20.64 4.66
CA TYR A 236 9.23 20.61 5.84
C TYR A 236 10.47 19.72 5.71
N LYS A 237 10.84 19.28 4.51
CA LYS A 237 12.08 18.58 4.22
C LYS A 237 12.99 19.45 3.34
N ASP A 238 14.30 19.37 3.57
CA ASP A 238 15.29 20.15 2.79
C ASP A 238 15.52 19.60 1.39
N TYR A 239 15.11 18.35 1.16
CA TYR A 239 15.38 17.63 -0.08
C TYR A 239 14.09 17.07 -0.66
N SER A 240 14.08 16.92 -1.98
CA SER A 240 12.99 16.28 -2.72
C SER A 240 13.52 15.46 -3.89
N ILE A 241 12.69 14.55 -4.38
CA ILE A 241 12.82 13.88 -5.68
C ILE A 241 11.59 14.20 -6.52
N SER A 242 11.71 14.13 -7.84
CA SER A 242 10.56 14.33 -8.74
C SER A 242 10.58 13.27 -9.83
N PHE A 243 9.40 12.74 -10.17
CA PHE A 243 9.20 11.77 -11.23
C PHE A 243 7.72 11.73 -11.65
N ASP A 244 7.45 11.11 -12.79
CA ASP A 244 6.07 10.88 -13.24
C ASP A 244 5.45 9.75 -12.41
N LEU A 245 4.43 10.07 -11.63
CA LEU A 245 3.72 9.11 -10.78
C LEU A 245 2.53 8.53 -11.55
N PRO A 246 2.51 7.20 -11.84
CA PRO A 246 1.48 6.57 -12.65
C PRO A 246 0.07 6.67 -12.07
N PRO A 247 -0.99 6.54 -12.90
CA PRO A 247 -2.35 6.38 -12.45
C PRO A 247 -2.48 5.13 -11.56
N TYR A 248 -3.19 5.23 -10.43
CA TYR A 248 -3.31 4.13 -9.47
C TYR A 248 -1.97 3.42 -9.21
N GLY A 249 -0.91 4.22 -9.18
CA GLY A 249 0.47 3.74 -9.17
C GLY A 249 1.09 3.81 -7.77
N ALA A 250 1.94 2.83 -7.50
CA ALA A 250 2.78 2.80 -6.31
C ALA A 250 4.24 2.62 -6.70
N ALA A 251 5.11 3.45 -6.10
CA ALA A 251 6.56 3.33 -6.21
C ALA A 251 7.18 3.08 -4.84
N VAL A 252 8.10 2.12 -4.75
CA VAL A 252 8.87 1.84 -3.55
C VAL A 252 10.35 2.04 -3.85
N PHE A 253 11.00 2.90 -3.10
CA PHE A 253 12.42 3.21 -3.27
C PHE A 253 13.22 2.84 -2.03
N LEU A 254 14.43 2.35 -2.26
CA LEU A 254 15.48 2.11 -1.25
C LEU A 254 16.41 3.32 -1.15
N PHE A 255 16.80 3.72 0.10
CA PHE A 255 17.77 4.80 0.33
C PHE A 255 18.58 4.67 1.62
#